data_e5d57913fd8619f2166dd3f2d3547954
#
_entry.id   e5d57913fd8619f2166dd3f2d3547954
#
_cell.length_a   1.000
_cell.length_b   1.000
_cell.length_c   1.000
_cell.angle_alpha   90.00
_cell.angle_beta   90.00
_cell.angle_gamma   90.00
#
_symmetry.space_group_name_H-M   'P 1'
#
loop_
_entity.id
_entity.type
_entity.pdbx_description
1 polymer ?
#
loop_
_entity_poly.entity_id
_entity_poly.type
_entity_poly.pdbx_seq_one_letter_code
_entity_poly.pdbx_strand_id
1 'polypeptide(L)'
;MTYNEVLTAARGQMGPCKACPVCDGRACRNTVPGPGAKGVGDVAIRNYSAWQNVRVNMDTICESGEPDTTLEMFGHSYRIPVFAGPVGAMQLHYGTKYTDLEYNDILVPACHDAGILAFTGDGTNPAVMVGACKAVKANAGFGIPTVKPWDAGTIAEKMALVRATGAFAVAMDIDAAGLPFLKNLNPPAGSKTVEELRGIIADAKVPFIIKGVMTARGAQKAVEAGASAIVISNHGGRVLDQVPATAEVLPEIAEAVNGRCKILVDGGIRTGVDVFKALALGADAVLIARPFVNAIYGAGAESVQVYVDKLAGELADTMSMCGAHSLAEITRNMVRV
;
A
#
# COMPACT_ATOMS: atom_id res chain seq x y z
N MET A 1 -17.28 -13.91 12.08
CA MET A 1 -15.88 -13.81 12.59
C MET A 1 -15.51 -12.35 12.70
N THR A 2 -14.90 -11.91 13.80
CA THR A 2 -14.36 -10.56 13.97
C THR A 2 -12.90 -10.50 13.54
N TYR A 3 -12.37 -9.30 13.23
CA TYR A 3 -10.95 -9.15 12.89
C TYR A 3 -10.00 -9.57 14.03
N ASN A 4 -10.41 -9.42 15.29
CA ASN A 4 -9.63 -9.89 16.44
C ASN A 4 -9.52 -11.43 16.50
N GLU A 5 -10.58 -12.14 16.14
CA GLU A 5 -10.56 -13.60 16.00
C GLU A 5 -9.64 -14.04 14.86
N VAL A 6 -9.66 -13.31 13.73
CA VAL A 6 -8.73 -13.52 12.61
C VAL A 6 -7.27 -13.37 13.07
N LEU A 7 -6.93 -12.29 13.79
CA LEU A 7 -5.57 -12.08 14.32
C LEU A 7 -5.17 -13.18 15.32
N THR A 8 -6.11 -13.65 16.11
CA THR A 8 -5.87 -14.75 17.07
C THR A 8 -5.56 -16.05 16.32
N ALA A 9 -6.28 -16.35 15.26
CA ALA A 9 -6.02 -17.51 14.40
C ALA A 9 -4.68 -17.42 13.66
N ALA A 10 -4.22 -16.21 13.29
CA ALA A 10 -2.92 -15.99 12.63
C ALA A 10 -1.71 -16.21 13.55
N ARG A 11 -1.90 -16.10 14.88
CA ARG A 11 -0.80 -16.23 15.84
C ARG A 11 -0.13 -17.60 15.78
N GLY A 12 1.21 -17.59 15.76
CA GLY A 12 2.01 -18.82 15.67
C GLY A 12 2.14 -19.40 14.26
N GLN A 13 1.42 -18.84 13.25
CA GLN A 13 1.47 -19.33 11.87
C GLN A 13 2.43 -18.56 10.96
N MET A 14 3.05 -17.47 11.45
CA MET A 14 3.69 -16.45 10.64
C MET A 14 5.17 -16.22 10.99
N GLY A 15 5.99 -17.25 11.11
CA GLY A 15 7.45 -17.07 11.36
C GLY A 15 7.76 -15.94 12.37
N PRO A 16 8.48 -14.89 11.97
CA PRO A 16 8.83 -13.79 12.88
C PRO A 16 7.67 -12.84 13.21
N CYS A 17 6.57 -12.84 12.46
CA CYS A 17 5.41 -12.00 12.73
C CYS A 17 4.58 -12.56 13.88
N LYS A 18 4.23 -11.71 14.83
CA LYS A 18 3.47 -12.10 16.04
C LYS A 18 1.95 -11.96 15.90
N ALA A 19 1.46 -11.50 14.75
CA ALA A 19 0.04 -11.17 14.54
C ALA A 19 -0.53 -10.38 15.74
N CYS A 20 0.09 -9.23 16.02
CA CYS A 20 -0.21 -8.42 17.20
C CYS A 20 -1.65 -7.90 17.15
N PRO A 21 -2.33 -7.69 18.29
CA PRO A 21 -3.66 -7.07 18.35
C PRO A 21 -3.68 -5.70 17.66
N VAL A 22 -2.57 -4.96 17.79
CA VAL A 22 -2.28 -3.73 17.04
C VAL A 22 -0.94 -3.91 16.34
N CYS A 23 -0.93 -3.82 15.01
CA CYS A 23 0.29 -3.94 14.21
C CYS A 23 1.05 -2.60 14.20
N ASP A 24 1.64 -2.23 15.33
CA ASP A 24 2.31 -0.95 15.57
C ASP A 24 3.82 -0.94 15.29
N GLY A 25 4.38 -2.09 14.89
CA GLY A 25 5.81 -2.23 14.57
C GLY A 25 6.72 -2.58 15.74
N ARG A 26 6.23 -2.53 17.00
CA ARG A 26 7.09 -2.75 18.18
C ARG A 26 7.57 -4.19 18.31
N ALA A 27 6.67 -5.16 18.17
CA ALA A 27 6.98 -6.57 18.36
C ALA A 27 7.92 -7.16 17.29
N CYS A 28 8.01 -6.56 16.11
CA CYS A 28 8.86 -6.99 15.01
C CYS A 28 10.01 -6.01 14.72
N ARG A 29 10.36 -5.14 15.67
CA ARG A 29 11.47 -4.20 15.55
C ARG A 29 12.75 -4.91 15.12
N ASN A 30 13.48 -4.35 14.15
CA ASN A 30 14.75 -4.87 13.63
C ASN A 30 14.68 -6.25 12.93
N THR A 31 13.51 -6.78 12.61
CA THR A 31 13.38 -8.05 11.87
C THR A 31 13.32 -7.79 10.36
N VAL A 32 14.47 -7.65 9.73
CA VAL A 32 14.65 -7.61 8.27
C VAL A 32 15.80 -8.57 7.92
N PRO A 33 15.54 -9.64 7.10
CA PRO A 33 14.26 -10.05 6.50
C PRO A 33 13.21 -10.43 7.55
N GLY A 34 11.93 -10.15 7.23
CA GLY A 34 10.81 -10.30 8.14
C GLY A 34 9.87 -9.08 8.04
N PRO A 35 8.88 -8.93 8.93
CA PRO A 35 7.87 -7.87 8.84
C PRO A 35 8.33 -6.50 9.39
N GLY A 36 9.53 -6.39 9.96
CA GLY A 36 9.99 -5.21 10.69
C GLY A 36 10.64 -4.13 9.83
N ALA A 37 11.13 -3.10 10.52
CA ALA A 37 11.89 -2.01 9.94
C ALA A 37 13.41 -2.24 10.11
N LYS A 38 14.21 -1.56 9.29
CA LYS A 38 15.67 -1.59 9.23
C LYS A 38 16.29 -0.76 10.37
N GLY A 39 17.55 -1.01 10.68
CA GLY A 39 18.35 -0.23 11.62
C GLY A 39 17.81 -0.30 13.03
N VAL A 40 17.59 0.84 13.69
CA VAL A 40 17.00 0.88 15.04
C VAL A 40 15.54 0.46 15.06
N GLY A 41 14.89 0.36 13.89
CA GLY A 41 13.59 -0.22 13.73
C GLY A 41 12.42 0.65 14.16
N ASP A 42 12.64 1.97 14.32
CA ASP A 42 11.63 2.89 14.84
C ASP A 42 10.67 3.43 13.77
N VAL A 43 11.07 3.43 12.49
CA VAL A 43 10.25 4.03 11.41
C VAL A 43 8.87 3.39 11.30
N ALA A 44 8.76 2.05 11.46
CA ALA A 44 7.46 1.39 11.45
C ALA A 44 6.57 1.82 12.65
N ILE A 45 7.21 2.06 13.80
CA ILE A 45 6.55 2.56 15.02
C ILE A 45 6.13 4.02 14.81
N ARG A 46 7.04 4.85 14.26
CA ARG A 46 6.78 6.25 13.94
C ARG A 46 5.63 6.41 12.93
N ASN A 47 5.60 5.59 11.88
CA ASN A 47 4.49 5.58 10.93
C ASN A 47 3.14 5.37 11.63
N TYR A 48 3.05 4.38 12.53
CA TYR A 48 1.83 4.14 13.29
C TYR A 48 1.51 5.31 14.22
N SER A 49 2.49 5.75 15.02
CA SER A 49 2.29 6.79 16.04
C SER A 49 1.93 8.15 15.42
N ALA A 50 2.47 8.49 14.25
CA ALA A 50 2.16 9.74 13.57
C ALA A 50 0.68 9.83 13.17
N TRP A 51 0.06 8.75 12.70
CA TRP A 51 -1.39 8.72 12.47
C TRP A 51 -2.19 8.90 13.76
N GLN A 52 -1.69 8.40 14.89
CA GLN A 52 -2.35 8.60 16.18
C GLN A 52 -2.25 10.04 16.68
N ASN A 53 -1.24 10.81 16.25
CA ASN A 53 -1.11 12.22 16.59
C ASN A 53 -2.07 13.11 15.79
N VAL A 54 -2.44 12.73 14.59
CA VAL A 54 -3.53 13.39 13.84
C VAL A 54 -4.85 13.12 14.56
N ARG A 55 -5.59 14.16 14.92
CA ARG A 55 -6.88 14.07 15.62
C ARG A 55 -8.01 14.46 14.68
N VAL A 56 -9.13 13.74 14.77
CA VAL A 56 -10.35 14.06 14.03
C VAL A 56 -11.10 15.19 14.76
N ASN A 57 -11.54 16.19 14.01
CA ASN A 57 -12.42 17.24 14.49
C ASN A 57 -13.88 16.80 14.29
N MET A 58 -14.48 16.28 15.34
CA MET A 58 -15.89 15.91 15.33
C MET A 58 -16.77 17.16 15.18
N ASP A 59 -17.71 17.10 14.25
CA ASP A 59 -18.75 18.12 14.08
C ASP A 59 -20.06 17.44 13.66
N THR A 60 -21.04 17.43 14.57
CA THR A 60 -22.33 16.79 14.38
C THR A 60 -23.48 17.79 14.18
N ILE A 61 -23.16 19.09 14.04
CA ILE A 61 -24.13 20.10 13.64
C ILE A 61 -24.17 20.18 12.12
N CYS A 62 -24.72 19.15 11.50
CA CYS A 62 -24.76 18.96 10.05
C CYS A 62 -26.04 18.22 9.65
N GLU A 63 -26.31 18.18 8.37
CA GLU A 63 -27.39 17.34 7.83
C GLU A 63 -27.07 15.85 8.09
N SER A 64 -28.11 15.07 8.41
CA SER A 64 -27.96 13.62 8.56
C SER A 64 -28.04 12.92 7.20
N GLY A 65 -27.20 11.89 7.00
CA GLY A 65 -27.18 11.09 5.77
C GLY A 65 -26.27 9.88 5.91
N GLU A 66 -26.42 8.89 5.04
CA GLU A 66 -25.51 7.77 4.94
C GLU A 66 -24.32 8.19 4.08
N PRO A 67 -23.07 8.08 4.57
CA PRO A 67 -21.88 8.42 3.80
C PRO A 67 -21.65 7.46 2.63
N ASP A 68 -21.38 8.02 1.46
CA ASP A 68 -20.84 7.27 0.32
C ASP A 68 -19.31 7.20 0.40
N THR A 69 -18.81 5.99 0.62
CA THR A 69 -17.37 5.71 0.71
C THR A 69 -16.76 5.27 -0.63
N THR A 70 -17.52 5.32 -1.71
CA THR A 70 -17.11 4.86 -3.04
C THR A 70 -15.99 5.72 -3.63
N LEU A 71 -14.95 5.07 -4.13
CA LEU A 71 -13.83 5.69 -4.83
C LEU A 71 -13.86 5.36 -6.32
N GLU A 72 -13.82 6.38 -7.16
CA GLU A 72 -13.58 6.23 -8.60
C GLU A 72 -12.08 6.48 -8.90
N MET A 73 -11.37 5.47 -9.40
CA MET A 73 -9.94 5.59 -9.74
C MET A 73 -9.54 4.62 -10.85
N PHE A 74 -8.71 5.07 -11.79
CA PHE A 74 -8.21 4.29 -12.93
C PHE A 74 -9.31 3.64 -13.78
N GLY A 75 -10.49 4.27 -13.87
CA GLY A 75 -11.64 3.78 -14.64
C GLY A 75 -12.45 2.67 -13.95
N HIS A 76 -12.22 2.45 -12.67
CA HIS A 76 -12.94 1.47 -11.86
C HIS A 76 -13.53 2.11 -10.60
N SER A 77 -14.63 1.54 -10.12
CA SER A 77 -15.28 1.90 -8.86
C SER A 77 -14.87 0.93 -7.75
N TYR A 78 -14.53 1.46 -6.60
CA TYR A 78 -14.12 0.68 -5.42
C TYR A 78 -15.01 1.05 -4.23
N ARG A 79 -15.34 0.07 -3.41
CA ARG A 79 -16.21 0.22 -2.24
C ARG A 79 -15.69 1.24 -1.21
N ILE A 80 -14.37 1.28 -1.03
CA ILE A 80 -13.67 2.19 -0.10
C ILE A 80 -12.31 2.60 -0.70
N PRO A 81 -11.73 3.74 -0.30
CA PRO A 81 -10.44 4.21 -0.80
C PRO A 81 -9.25 3.47 -0.17
N VAL A 82 -9.32 2.13 -0.14
CA VAL A 82 -8.30 1.26 0.46
C VAL A 82 -7.90 0.18 -0.52
N PHE A 83 -6.60 -0.04 -0.67
CA PHE A 83 -6.04 -1.11 -1.48
C PHE A 83 -5.08 -1.97 -0.65
N ALA A 84 -5.00 -3.27 -0.95
CA ALA A 84 -3.97 -4.12 -0.38
C ALA A 84 -2.61 -3.74 -0.96
N GLY A 85 -1.64 -3.40 -0.11
CA GLY A 85 -0.30 -2.98 -0.53
C GLY A 85 0.58 -4.16 -0.95
N PRO A 86 1.58 -3.92 -1.82
CA PRO A 86 2.42 -4.96 -2.38
C PRO A 86 3.26 -5.68 -1.32
N VAL A 87 3.21 -7.00 -1.32
CA VAL A 87 4.06 -7.87 -0.51
C VAL A 87 4.61 -8.97 -1.40
N GLY A 88 5.91 -9.23 -1.33
CA GLY A 88 6.59 -10.32 -2.03
C GLY A 88 7.56 -11.04 -1.12
N ALA A 89 8.10 -12.17 -1.60
CA ALA A 89 8.98 -13.05 -0.86
C ALA A 89 8.34 -13.54 0.45
N MET A 90 7.13 -14.09 0.34
CA MET A 90 6.30 -14.51 1.47
C MET A 90 7.04 -15.45 2.43
N GLN A 91 7.68 -16.48 1.89
CA GLN A 91 8.40 -17.46 2.71
C GLN A 91 9.60 -16.85 3.46
N LEU A 92 10.28 -15.87 2.85
CA LEU A 92 11.38 -15.16 3.48
C LEU A 92 10.93 -14.29 4.66
N HIS A 93 9.74 -13.68 4.56
CA HIS A 93 9.28 -12.66 5.51
C HIS A 93 8.27 -13.15 6.53
N TYR A 94 7.46 -14.18 6.17
CA TYR A 94 6.30 -14.59 6.98
C TYR A 94 6.24 -16.09 7.26
N GLY A 95 7.26 -16.87 6.85
CA GLY A 95 7.30 -18.33 7.07
C GLY A 95 6.71 -19.13 5.93
N THR A 96 6.71 -20.46 6.08
CA THR A 96 6.53 -21.41 4.98
C THR A 96 5.09 -21.80 4.66
N LYS A 97 4.08 -21.20 5.34
CA LYS A 97 2.67 -21.57 5.15
C LYS A 97 2.18 -21.29 3.72
N TYR A 98 2.62 -20.17 3.12
CA TYR A 98 2.25 -19.78 1.76
C TYR A 98 3.49 -19.46 0.93
N THR A 99 3.50 -19.91 -0.31
CA THR A 99 4.34 -19.36 -1.37
C THR A 99 3.76 -18.03 -1.86
N ASP A 100 4.52 -17.29 -2.66
CA ASP A 100 4.02 -16.05 -3.27
C ASP A 100 2.83 -16.30 -4.21
N LEU A 101 2.81 -17.44 -4.92
CA LEU A 101 1.68 -17.82 -5.76
C LEU A 101 0.43 -18.08 -4.91
N GLU A 102 0.49 -18.95 -3.92
CA GLU A 102 -0.64 -19.28 -3.06
C GLU A 102 -1.19 -18.06 -2.31
N TYR A 103 -0.30 -17.17 -1.85
CA TYR A 103 -0.72 -15.92 -1.21
C TYR A 103 -1.49 -15.01 -2.17
N ASN A 104 -0.98 -14.81 -3.38
CA ASN A 104 -1.62 -13.93 -4.36
C ASN A 104 -2.88 -14.57 -4.97
N ASP A 105 -2.95 -15.90 -5.10
CA ASP A 105 -4.16 -16.63 -5.52
C ASP A 105 -5.31 -16.48 -4.52
N ILE A 106 -5.00 -16.15 -3.25
CA ILE A 106 -5.99 -15.79 -2.24
C ILE A 106 -6.26 -14.29 -2.25
N LEU A 107 -5.20 -13.45 -2.19
CA LEU A 107 -5.31 -12.00 -2.00
C LEU A 107 -6.05 -11.32 -3.14
N VAL A 108 -5.65 -11.62 -4.39
CA VAL A 108 -6.14 -10.87 -5.56
C VAL A 108 -7.65 -11.05 -5.76
N PRO A 109 -8.20 -12.28 -5.84
CA PRO A 109 -9.65 -12.45 -5.97
C PRO A 109 -10.41 -12.00 -4.72
N ALA A 110 -9.90 -12.26 -3.50
CA ALA A 110 -10.59 -11.83 -2.28
C ALA A 110 -10.68 -10.31 -2.14
N CYS A 111 -9.67 -9.56 -2.59
CA CYS A 111 -9.76 -8.10 -2.66
C CYS A 111 -10.80 -7.64 -3.69
N HIS A 112 -10.83 -8.26 -4.87
CA HIS A 112 -11.85 -7.97 -5.90
C HIS A 112 -13.27 -8.22 -5.37
N ASP A 113 -13.51 -9.38 -4.76
CA ASP A 113 -14.80 -9.76 -4.18
C ASP A 113 -15.24 -8.80 -3.05
N ALA A 114 -14.28 -8.29 -2.28
CA ALA A 114 -14.52 -7.29 -1.24
C ALA A 114 -14.70 -5.85 -1.78
N GLY A 115 -14.62 -5.64 -3.09
CA GLY A 115 -14.75 -4.33 -3.75
C GLY A 115 -13.55 -3.41 -3.60
N ILE A 116 -12.36 -3.97 -3.41
CA ILE A 116 -11.08 -3.22 -3.37
C ILE A 116 -10.07 -3.84 -4.33
N LEU A 117 -8.88 -3.26 -4.42
CA LEU A 117 -7.82 -3.69 -5.32
C LEU A 117 -6.60 -4.21 -4.55
N ALA A 118 -5.89 -5.19 -5.11
CA ALA A 118 -4.61 -5.67 -4.61
C ALA A 118 -3.45 -5.17 -5.48
N PHE A 119 -2.42 -4.61 -4.83
CA PHE A 119 -1.08 -4.49 -5.39
C PHE A 119 -0.31 -5.76 -5.06
N THR A 120 0.37 -6.35 -6.05
CA THR A 120 1.19 -7.54 -5.84
C THR A 120 2.67 -7.21 -5.83
N GLY A 121 3.50 -8.05 -5.20
CA GLY A 121 4.91 -7.77 -4.99
C GLY A 121 5.84 -8.37 -6.03
N ASP A 122 7.12 -7.99 -5.94
CA ASP A 122 8.25 -8.50 -6.70
C ASP A 122 9.40 -8.85 -5.74
N GLY A 123 10.34 -9.69 -6.15
CA GLY A 123 11.46 -10.13 -5.33
C GLY A 123 12.67 -10.57 -6.15
N THR A 124 13.74 -10.97 -5.44
CA THR A 124 14.97 -11.50 -6.04
C THR A 124 14.76 -12.87 -6.70
N ASN A 125 13.83 -13.66 -6.16
CA ASN A 125 13.43 -14.92 -6.79
C ASN A 125 12.41 -14.60 -7.91
N PRO A 126 12.68 -14.96 -9.17
CA PRO A 126 11.77 -14.75 -10.29
C PRO A 126 10.35 -15.34 -10.06
N ALA A 127 10.24 -16.42 -9.28
CA ALA A 127 8.95 -17.05 -8.96
C ALA A 127 7.98 -16.10 -8.24
N VAL A 128 8.48 -15.10 -7.50
CA VAL A 128 7.66 -14.09 -6.81
C VAL A 128 6.82 -13.31 -7.83
N MET A 129 7.47 -12.70 -8.83
CA MET A 129 6.79 -11.93 -9.87
C MET A 129 5.92 -12.80 -10.79
N VAL A 130 6.41 -14.00 -11.13
CA VAL A 130 5.64 -14.95 -11.93
C VAL A 130 4.36 -15.38 -11.22
N GLY A 131 4.43 -15.68 -9.92
CA GLY A 131 3.26 -16.02 -9.11
C GLY A 131 2.27 -14.86 -9.03
N ALA A 132 2.76 -13.66 -8.73
CA ALA A 132 1.96 -12.45 -8.71
C ALA A 132 1.22 -12.18 -10.03
N CYS A 133 1.93 -12.25 -11.16
CA CYS A 133 1.34 -12.05 -12.49
C CYS A 133 0.33 -13.13 -12.86
N LYS A 134 0.55 -14.39 -12.45
CA LYS A 134 -0.44 -15.47 -12.66
C LYS A 134 -1.75 -15.18 -11.95
N ALA A 135 -1.71 -14.78 -10.68
CA ALA A 135 -2.90 -14.44 -9.91
C ALA A 135 -3.68 -13.27 -10.53
N VAL A 136 -2.98 -12.19 -10.92
CA VAL A 136 -3.61 -11.04 -11.58
C VAL A 136 -4.26 -11.46 -12.92
N LYS A 137 -3.56 -12.26 -13.73
CA LYS A 137 -4.10 -12.78 -15.00
C LYS A 137 -5.34 -13.65 -14.79
N ALA A 138 -5.31 -14.54 -13.79
CA ALA A 138 -6.44 -15.41 -13.45
C ALA A 138 -7.66 -14.61 -13.00
N ASN A 139 -7.45 -13.41 -12.46
CA ASN A 139 -8.48 -12.45 -12.03
C ASN A 139 -8.76 -11.39 -13.12
N ALA A 140 -8.67 -11.75 -14.39
CA ALA A 140 -8.98 -10.91 -15.56
C ALA A 140 -8.21 -9.56 -15.58
N GLY A 141 -6.99 -9.51 -15.04
CA GLY A 141 -6.19 -8.29 -14.95
C GLY A 141 -6.55 -7.36 -13.79
N PHE A 142 -7.49 -7.74 -12.94
CA PHE A 142 -7.91 -6.93 -11.79
C PHE A 142 -6.92 -7.08 -10.64
N GLY A 143 -5.85 -6.29 -10.71
CA GLY A 143 -4.74 -6.21 -9.76
C GLY A 143 -3.63 -5.32 -10.32
N ILE A 144 -2.78 -4.77 -9.47
CA ILE A 144 -1.66 -3.92 -9.88
C ILE A 144 -0.34 -4.61 -9.57
N PRO A 145 0.34 -5.19 -10.57
CA PRO A 145 1.69 -5.71 -10.40
C PRO A 145 2.65 -4.58 -10.02
N THR A 146 3.51 -4.80 -9.01
CA THR A 146 4.52 -3.84 -8.60
C THR A 146 5.91 -4.38 -8.93
N VAL A 147 6.65 -3.68 -9.77
CA VAL A 147 8.01 -4.03 -10.24
C VAL A 147 9.04 -3.28 -9.41
N LYS A 148 10.14 -3.92 -9.06
CA LYS A 148 11.28 -3.24 -8.41
C LYS A 148 12.14 -2.49 -9.42
N PRO A 149 12.96 -1.51 -8.97
CA PRO A 149 13.78 -0.68 -9.86
C PRO A 149 15.06 -1.42 -10.31
N TRP A 150 14.89 -2.55 -11.00
CA TRP A 150 15.97 -3.37 -11.57
C TRP A 150 16.76 -2.63 -12.64
N ASP A 151 17.76 -3.29 -13.21
CA ASP A 151 18.38 -2.85 -14.46
C ASP A 151 17.39 -2.87 -15.64
N ALA A 152 17.76 -2.19 -16.74
CA ALA A 152 16.85 -2.01 -17.86
C ALA A 152 16.41 -3.33 -18.51
N GLY A 153 17.29 -4.33 -18.60
CA GLY A 153 16.97 -5.65 -19.17
C GLY A 153 15.94 -6.38 -18.32
N THR A 154 16.18 -6.47 -17.03
CA THR A 154 15.26 -7.11 -16.06
C THR A 154 13.92 -6.38 -16.00
N ILE A 155 13.90 -5.03 -16.05
CA ILE A 155 12.65 -4.26 -16.13
C ILE A 155 11.87 -4.64 -17.40
N ALA A 156 12.52 -4.72 -18.55
CA ALA A 156 11.85 -5.07 -19.82
C ALA A 156 11.21 -6.47 -19.76
N GLU A 157 11.91 -7.46 -19.20
CA GLU A 157 11.39 -8.82 -18.99
C GLU A 157 10.16 -8.83 -18.05
N LYS A 158 10.26 -8.14 -16.91
CA LYS A 158 9.16 -8.07 -15.94
C LYS A 158 7.95 -7.30 -16.48
N MET A 159 8.18 -6.22 -17.23
CA MET A 159 7.10 -5.48 -17.91
C MET A 159 6.41 -6.33 -18.99
N ALA A 160 7.12 -7.26 -19.63
CA ALA A 160 6.48 -8.24 -20.52
C ALA A 160 5.54 -9.19 -19.75
N LEU A 161 5.93 -9.66 -18.55
CA LEU A 161 5.05 -10.42 -17.67
C LEU A 161 3.82 -9.61 -17.26
N VAL A 162 4.01 -8.33 -16.87
CA VAL A 162 2.90 -7.42 -16.52
C VAL A 162 1.92 -7.27 -17.67
N ARG A 163 2.40 -6.96 -18.87
CA ARG A 163 1.53 -6.83 -20.07
C ARG A 163 0.72 -8.09 -20.34
N ALA A 164 1.30 -9.28 -20.11
CA ALA A 164 0.61 -10.56 -20.31
C ALA A 164 -0.51 -10.83 -19.29
N THR A 165 -0.62 -10.04 -18.22
CA THR A 165 -1.72 -10.16 -17.23
C THR A 165 -3.01 -9.48 -17.69
N GLY A 166 -2.94 -8.49 -18.56
CA GLY A 166 -4.03 -7.59 -18.89
C GLY A 166 -4.32 -6.55 -17.79
N ALA A 167 -3.40 -6.35 -16.84
CA ALA A 167 -3.56 -5.35 -15.79
C ALA A 167 -3.72 -3.94 -16.36
N PHE A 168 -4.67 -3.18 -15.83
CA PHE A 168 -4.99 -1.82 -16.29
C PHE A 168 -4.06 -0.74 -15.74
N ALA A 169 -3.19 -1.08 -14.78
CA ALA A 169 -2.15 -0.22 -14.22
C ALA A 169 -0.96 -1.05 -13.73
N VAL A 170 0.18 -0.41 -13.57
CA VAL A 170 1.39 -1.01 -13.02
C VAL A 170 2.05 -0.06 -12.03
N ALA A 171 2.73 -0.61 -11.03
CA ALA A 171 3.50 0.18 -10.06
C ALA A 171 4.99 -0.17 -10.10
N MET A 172 5.82 0.78 -9.65
CA MET A 172 7.24 0.55 -9.35
C MET A 172 7.56 1.09 -7.95
N ASP A 173 8.05 0.25 -7.06
CA ASP A 173 8.54 0.66 -5.76
C ASP A 173 9.99 1.14 -5.84
N ILE A 174 10.18 2.41 -6.25
CA ILE A 174 11.49 3.02 -6.54
C ILE A 174 12.41 3.04 -5.32
N ASP A 175 11.86 3.09 -4.11
CA ASP A 175 12.58 3.06 -2.84
C ASP A 175 13.19 1.68 -2.52
N ALA A 176 12.75 0.63 -3.20
CA ALA A 176 13.31 -0.71 -3.05
C ALA A 176 14.80 -0.77 -3.44
N ALA A 177 15.32 0.22 -4.16
CA ALA A 177 16.77 0.45 -4.32
C ALA A 177 17.53 0.49 -2.98
N GLY A 178 16.86 0.83 -1.88
CA GLY A 178 17.39 0.86 -0.52
C GLY A 178 17.39 -0.49 0.22
N LEU A 179 16.74 -1.53 -0.31
CA LEU A 179 16.69 -2.85 0.32
C LEU A 179 18.09 -3.51 0.33
N PRO A 180 18.57 -3.99 1.49
CA PRO A 180 19.95 -4.50 1.61
C PRO A 180 20.29 -5.63 0.64
N PHE A 181 19.34 -6.56 0.45
CA PHE A 181 19.54 -7.73 -0.41
C PHE A 181 19.43 -7.41 -1.91
N LEU A 182 18.88 -6.25 -2.29
CA LEU A 182 18.81 -5.82 -3.70
C LEU A 182 20.07 -5.05 -4.12
N LYS A 183 20.69 -4.31 -3.20
CA LYS A 183 21.90 -3.54 -3.47
C LYS A 183 23.10 -4.43 -3.86
N ASN A 184 23.14 -5.65 -3.34
CA ASN A 184 24.25 -6.59 -3.51
C ASN A 184 24.09 -7.50 -4.73
N LEU A 185 23.06 -7.32 -5.53
CA LEU A 185 22.88 -8.07 -6.78
C LEU A 185 23.82 -7.57 -7.88
N ASN A 186 24.02 -8.36 -8.89
CA ASN A 186 24.76 -7.99 -10.09
C ASN A 186 23.94 -8.35 -11.35
N PRO A 187 23.35 -7.36 -12.05
CA PRO A 187 23.33 -5.92 -11.72
C PRO A 187 22.43 -5.62 -10.51
N PRO A 188 22.74 -4.58 -9.71
CA PRO A 188 21.92 -4.20 -8.56
C PRO A 188 20.63 -3.51 -8.99
N ALA A 189 19.56 -3.65 -8.18
CA ALA A 189 18.46 -2.71 -8.24
C ALA A 189 18.95 -1.33 -7.74
N GLY A 190 18.61 -0.27 -8.45
CA GLY A 190 19.13 1.07 -8.18
C GLY A 190 18.13 2.19 -8.41
N SER A 191 18.49 3.38 -7.97
CA SER A 191 17.72 4.60 -8.22
C SER A 191 17.54 4.84 -9.71
N LYS A 192 16.48 5.54 -10.08
CA LYS A 192 16.18 5.92 -11.47
C LYS A 192 16.16 7.45 -11.59
N THR A 193 16.67 7.95 -12.68
CA THR A 193 16.53 9.34 -13.07
C THR A 193 15.11 9.61 -13.61
N VAL A 194 14.74 10.90 -13.71
CA VAL A 194 13.46 11.30 -14.32
C VAL A 194 13.36 10.80 -15.77
N GLU A 195 14.46 10.84 -16.52
CA GLU A 195 14.49 10.40 -17.92
C GLU A 195 14.31 8.89 -18.05
N GLU A 196 14.98 8.09 -17.21
CA GLU A 196 14.78 6.63 -17.18
C GLU A 196 13.33 6.28 -16.82
N LEU A 197 12.76 6.95 -15.81
CA LEU A 197 11.35 6.77 -15.43
C LEU A 197 10.41 7.14 -16.57
N ARG A 198 10.66 8.23 -17.28
CA ARG A 198 9.85 8.65 -18.43
C ARG A 198 9.86 7.58 -19.53
N GLY A 199 11.01 6.98 -19.81
CA GLY A 199 11.12 5.86 -20.75
C GLY A 199 10.33 4.64 -20.32
N ILE A 200 10.46 4.24 -19.06
CA ILE A 200 9.73 3.09 -18.49
C ILE A 200 8.22 3.32 -18.49
N ILE A 201 7.78 4.53 -18.11
CA ILE A 201 6.36 4.91 -18.11
C ILE A 201 5.79 4.90 -19.53
N ALA A 202 6.52 5.46 -20.49
CA ALA A 202 6.11 5.45 -21.89
C ALA A 202 5.97 4.03 -22.47
N ASP A 203 6.83 3.08 -22.04
CA ASP A 203 6.78 1.67 -22.47
C ASP A 203 5.66 0.88 -21.78
N ALA A 204 5.22 1.29 -20.60
CA ALA A 204 4.17 0.59 -19.86
C ALA A 204 2.82 0.55 -20.58
N LYS A 205 2.45 1.59 -21.32
CA LYS A 205 1.19 1.76 -22.08
C LYS A 205 -0.09 1.70 -21.23
N VAL A 206 0.04 1.72 -19.91
CA VAL A 206 -1.04 1.76 -18.92
C VAL A 206 -0.68 2.78 -17.84
N PRO A 207 -1.63 3.28 -17.04
CA PRO A 207 -1.34 4.12 -15.89
C PRO A 207 -0.19 3.57 -15.05
N PHE A 208 0.79 4.44 -14.76
CA PHE A 208 2.00 4.05 -14.03
C PHE A 208 2.05 4.74 -12.66
N ILE A 209 2.32 3.96 -11.62
CA ILE A 209 2.31 4.39 -10.23
C ILE A 209 3.74 4.32 -9.67
N ILE A 210 4.29 5.44 -9.21
CA ILE A 210 5.61 5.46 -8.57
C ILE A 210 5.43 5.40 -7.05
N LYS A 211 5.85 4.29 -6.44
CA LYS A 211 5.81 4.06 -5.00
C LYS A 211 7.17 4.35 -4.37
N GLY A 212 7.17 4.92 -3.16
CA GLY A 212 8.39 5.21 -2.40
C GLY A 212 8.78 6.69 -2.45
N VAL A 213 7.81 7.58 -2.64
CA VAL A 213 8.02 9.03 -2.67
C VAL A 213 7.85 9.60 -1.27
N MET A 214 8.88 10.31 -0.75
CA MET A 214 8.88 10.85 0.62
C MET A 214 9.22 12.34 0.70
N THR A 215 9.28 13.04 -0.43
CA THR A 215 9.57 14.49 -0.47
C THR A 215 8.76 15.20 -1.55
N ALA A 216 8.44 16.47 -1.34
CA ALA A 216 7.80 17.33 -2.34
C ALA A 216 8.59 17.35 -3.66
N ARG A 217 9.92 17.46 -3.59
CA ARG A 217 10.79 17.42 -4.78
C ARG A 217 10.73 16.06 -5.49
N GLY A 218 10.65 14.95 -4.75
CA GLY A 218 10.49 13.60 -5.31
C GLY A 218 9.15 13.46 -6.04
N ALA A 219 8.08 14.00 -5.47
CA ALA A 219 6.76 14.01 -6.07
C ALA A 219 6.72 14.84 -7.36
N GLN A 220 7.34 16.02 -7.37
CA GLN A 220 7.47 16.84 -8.60
C GLN A 220 8.21 16.09 -9.71
N LYS A 221 9.31 15.39 -9.40
CA LYS A 221 10.04 14.55 -10.35
C LYS A 221 9.19 13.38 -10.88
N ALA A 222 8.38 12.75 -10.03
CA ALA A 222 7.48 11.68 -10.46
C ALA A 222 6.41 12.22 -11.44
N VAL A 223 5.82 13.37 -11.15
CA VAL A 223 4.90 14.07 -12.06
C VAL A 223 5.59 14.44 -13.38
N GLU A 224 6.82 14.98 -13.33
CA GLU A 224 7.62 15.32 -14.51
C GLU A 224 7.93 14.09 -15.36
N ALA A 225 8.16 12.93 -14.75
CA ALA A 225 8.35 11.66 -15.45
C ALA A 225 7.07 11.13 -16.12
N GLY A 226 5.89 11.66 -15.78
CA GLY A 226 4.60 11.26 -16.32
C GLY A 226 3.83 10.24 -15.47
N ALA A 227 4.13 10.12 -14.18
CA ALA A 227 3.40 9.23 -13.29
C ALA A 227 1.91 9.60 -13.21
N SER A 228 1.02 8.61 -13.36
CA SER A 228 -0.43 8.76 -13.19
C SER A 228 -0.81 8.85 -11.71
N ALA A 229 0.01 8.24 -10.85
CA ALA A 229 -0.13 8.31 -9.40
C ALA A 229 1.23 8.16 -8.70
N ILE A 230 1.28 8.63 -7.46
CA ILE A 230 2.38 8.34 -6.54
C ILE A 230 1.86 7.63 -5.30
N VAL A 231 2.72 6.81 -4.69
CA VAL A 231 2.48 6.31 -3.32
C VAL A 231 3.50 6.94 -2.39
N ILE A 232 3.03 7.75 -1.46
CA ILE A 232 3.85 8.26 -0.36
C ILE A 232 4.14 7.09 0.55
N SER A 233 5.41 6.68 0.60
CA SER A 233 5.82 5.44 1.26
C SER A 233 7.30 5.50 1.64
N ASN A 234 7.61 5.06 2.85
CA ASN A 234 8.96 4.77 3.31
C ASN A 234 9.20 3.23 3.42
N HIS A 235 8.38 2.45 2.70
CA HIS A 235 8.44 0.98 2.70
C HIS A 235 8.29 0.37 4.10
N GLY A 236 7.56 1.05 5.00
CA GLY A 236 7.43 0.64 6.40
C GLY A 236 8.76 0.65 7.18
N GLY A 237 9.72 1.50 6.77
CA GLY A 237 11.04 1.61 7.38
C GLY A 237 12.04 0.54 6.93
N ARG A 238 11.77 -0.18 5.85
CA ARG A 238 12.60 -1.32 5.40
C ARG A 238 13.80 -0.89 4.54
N VAL A 239 13.74 0.29 3.92
CA VAL A 239 14.72 0.78 2.94
C VAL A 239 15.72 1.76 3.54
N LEU A 240 15.28 2.62 4.43
CA LEU A 240 16.11 3.61 5.12
C LEU A 240 15.60 3.79 6.54
N ASP A 241 16.53 3.87 7.50
CA ASP A 241 16.23 4.13 8.90
C ASP A 241 16.10 5.63 9.17
N GLN A 242 15.43 5.99 10.27
CA GLN A 242 15.32 7.36 10.79
C GLN A 242 14.71 8.39 9.82
N VAL A 243 13.85 7.92 8.89
CA VAL A 243 13.09 8.80 8.00
C VAL A 243 11.79 9.26 8.67
N PRO A 244 11.20 10.37 8.22
CA PRO A 244 9.89 10.83 8.72
C PRO A 244 8.80 9.79 8.43
N ALA A 245 7.71 9.87 9.21
CA ALA A 245 6.50 9.09 8.92
C ALA A 245 5.78 9.64 7.68
N THR A 246 5.01 8.76 7.02
CA THR A 246 4.27 9.15 5.82
C THR A 246 3.17 10.18 6.11
N ALA A 247 2.54 10.12 7.30
CA ALA A 247 1.58 11.14 7.75
C ALA A 247 2.21 12.52 7.91
N GLU A 248 3.50 12.59 8.26
CA GLU A 248 4.20 13.87 8.50
C GLU A 248 4.50 14.62 7.19
N VAL A 249 4.77 13.90 6.10
CA VAL A 249 5.15 14.47 4.80
C VAL A 249 3.98 14.56 3.81
N LEU A 250 2.86 13.90 4.08
CA LEU A 250 1.71 13.88 3.16
C LEU A 250 1.20 15.28 2.81
N PRO A 251 0.99 16.23 3.77
CA PRO A 251 0.44 17.53 3.42
C PRO A 251 1.32 18.34 2.47
N GLU A 252 2.64 18.39 2.71
CA GLU A 252 3.57 19.13 1.84
C GLU A 252 3.68 18.52 0.44
N ILE A 253 3.58 17.17 0.35
CA ILE A 253 3.61 16.47 -0.93
C ILE A 253 2.31 16.71 -1.69
N ALA A 254 1.15 16.68 -1.00
CA ALA A 254 -0.14 16.97 -1.61
C ALA A 254 -0.19 18.38 -2.19
N GLU A 255 0.31 19.38 -1.47
CA GLU A 255 0.46 20.75 -1.96
C GLU A 255 1.39 20.81 -3.18
N ALA A 256 2.54 20.15 -3.14
CA ALA A 256 3.50 20.14 -4.24
C ALA A 256 2.97 19.43 -5.50
N VAL A 257 2.17 18.40 -5.35
CA VAL A 257 1.50 17.69 -6.47
C VAL A 257 0.37 18.53 -7.04
N ASN A 258 -0.40 19.19 -6.22
CA ASN A 258 -1.49 20.09 -6.61
C ASN A 258 -2.42 19.50 -7.68
N GLY A 259 -2.93 18.28 -7.46
CA GLY A 259 -3.88 17.60 -8.33
C GLY A 259 -3.32 17.08 -9.68
N ARG A 260 -2.01 17.22 -9.95
CA ARG A 260 -1.39 16.80 -11.22
C ARG A 260 -1.28 15.30 -11.41
N CYS A 261 -1.33 14.53 -10.35
CA CYS A 261 -1.48 13.07 -10.35
C CYS A 261 -2.21 12.61 -9.10
N LYS A 262 -2.64 11.35 -9.06
CA LYS A 262 -3.26 10.77 -7.87
C LYS A 262 -2.23 10.53 -6.77
N ILE A 263 -2.66 10.69 -5.51
CA ILE A 263 -1.82 10.49 -4.32
C ILE A 263 -2.38 9.35 -3.50
N LEU A 264 -1.60 8.28 -3.37
CA LEU A 264 -1.85 7.22 -2.42
C LEU A 264 -0.83 7.32 -1.28
N VAL A 265 -1.16 6.79 -0.11
CA VAL A 265 -0.24 6.76 1.03
C VAL A 265 -0.27 5.40 1.72
N ASP A 266 0.89 4.92 2.19
CA ASP A 266 0.97 3.73 3.03
C ASP A 266 1.74 3.99 4.33
N GLY A 267 1.91 2.96 5.13
CA GLY A 267 2.68 3.02 6.37
C GLY A 267 1.88 3.48 7.60
N GLY A 268 1.63 2.56 8.51
CA GLY A 268 1.00 2.86 9.81
C GLY A 268 -0.53 2.85 9.84
N ILE A 269 -1.22 2.88 8.73
CA ILE A 269 -2.69 2.87 8.60
C ILE A 269 -3.25 1.51 9.03
N ARG A 270 -4.25 1.50 9.94
CA ARG A 270 -4.83 0.28 10.53
C ARG A 270 -6.36 0.29 10.62
N THR A 271 -6.96 1.47 10.62
CA THR A 271 -8.39 1.68 10.88
C THR A 271 -9.01 2.56 9.81
N GLY A 272 -10.35 2.53 9.71
CA GLY A 272 -11.09 3.47 8.85
C GLY A 272 -10.92 4.93 9.29
N VAL A 273 -10.69 5.16 10.58
CA VAL A 273 -10.33 6.50 11.10
C VAL A 273 -8.99 6.97 10.52
N ASP A 274 -7.98 6.09 10.42
CA ASP A 274 -6.69 6.46 9.81
C ASP A 274 -6.85 6.72 8.30
N VAL A 275 -7.76 6.00 7.62
CA VAL A 275 -8.13 6.26 6.22
C VAL A 275 -8.72 7.66 6.08
N PHE A 276 -9.71 8.02 6.91
CA PHE A 276 -10.31 9.36 6.93
C PHE A 276 -9.24 10.45 7.10
N LYS A 277 -8.31 10.27 8.05
CA LYS A 277 -7.22 11.22 8.28
C LYS A 277 -6.31 11.37 7.06
N ALA A 278 -6.01 10.27 6.37
CA ALA A 278 -5.19 10.30 5.16
C ALA A 278 -5.86 11.09 4.03
N LEU A 279 -7.17 10.89 3.82
CA LEU A 279 -7.95 11.65 2.84
C LEU A 279 -7.98 13.14 3.22
N ALA A 280 -8.26 13.46 4.48
CA ALA A 280 -8.28 14.84 4.97
C ALA A 280 -6.92 15.55 4.82
N LEU A 281 -5.81 14.81 4.85
CA LEU A 281 -4.45 15.34 4.64
C LEU A 281 -4.03 15.39 3.16
N GLY A 282 -4.90 14.99 2.23
CA GLY A 282 -4.71 15.17 0.80
C GLY A 282 -4.36 13.89 0.01
N ALA A 283 -4.54 12.70 0.57
CA ALA A 283 -4.49 11.46 -0.19
C ALA A 283 -5.81 11.21 -0.92
N ASP A 284 -5.75 10.58 -2.11
CA ASP A 284 -6.92 10.05 -2.81
C ASP A 284 -7.29 8.64 -2.31
N ALA A 285 -6.32 7.85 -1.87
CA ALA A 285 -6.50 6.50 -1.37
C ALA A 285 -5.33 6.06 -0.47
N VAL A 286 -5.47 4.90 0.16
CA VAL A 286 -4.42 4.34 1.01
C VAL A 286 -4.06 2.91 0.62
N LEU A 287 -2.80 2.50 0.92
CA LEU A 287 -2.40 1.10 0.84
C LEU A 287 -2.14 0.53 2.24
N ILE A 288 -2.63 -0.69 2.47
CA ILE A 288 -2.42 -1.43 3.71
C ILE A 288 -1.79 -2.78 3.36
N ALA A 289 -0.57 -3.07 3.83
CA ALA A 289 0.12 -4.32 3.52
C ALA A 289 0.02 -5.37 4.64
N ARG A 290 0.76 -5.19 5.74
CA ARG A 290 0.89 -6.20 6.82
C ARG A 290 -0.44 -6.69 7.41
N PRO A 291 -1.46 -5.86 7.66
CA PRO A 291 -2.76 -6.31 8.13
C PRO A 291 -3.46 -7.31 7.18
N PHE A 292 -3.36 -7.13 5.86
CA PHE A 292 -3.89 -8.10 4.90
C PHE A 292 -3.11 -9.42 4.93
N VAL A 293 -1.78 -9.39 5.11
CA VAL A 293 -1.01 -10.62 5.34
C VAL A 293 -1.50 -11.34 6.58
N ASN A 294 -1.65 -10.62 7.70
CA ASN A 294 -2.18 -11.21 8.94
C ASN A 294 -3.57 -11.81 8.75
N ALA A 295 -4.43 -11.13 8.00
CA ALA A 295 -5.76 -11.59 7.68
C ALA A 295 -5.71 -12.94 6.95
N ILE A 296 -4.99 -13.03 5.83
CA ILE A 296 -4.89 -14.26 5.04
C ILE A 296 -4.29 -15.42 5.85
N TYR A 297 -3.28 -15.17 6.67
CA TYR A 297 -2.72 -16.21 7.54
C TYR A 297 -3.71 -16.68 8.61
N GLY A 298 -4.63 -15.82 9.03
CA GLY A 298 -5.65 -16.14 10.03
C GLY A 298 -6.81 -16.98 9.50
N ALA A 299 -7.42 -16.57 8.39
CA ALA A 299 -8.61 -17.22 7.88
C ALA A 299 -8.75 -17.18 6.33
N GLY A 300 -7.65 -17.06 5.59
CA GLY A 300 -7.67 -17.10 4.12
C GLY A 300 -8.49 -15.98 3.49
N ALA A 301 -9.20 -16.28 2.40
CA ALA A 301 -9.96 -15.29 1.62
C ALA A 301 -11.06 -14.59 2.43
N GLU A 302 -11.80 -15.34 3.26
CA GLU A 302 -12.90 -14.79 4.08
C GLU A 302 -12.44 -13.64 4.98
N SER A 303 -11.23 -13.71 5.50
CA SER A 303 -10.68 -12.69 6.39
C SER A 303 -10.39 -11.35 5.71
N VAL A 304 -10.22 -11.33 4.40
CA VAL A 304 -10.09 -10.10 3.61
C VAL A 304 -11.38 -9.30 3.69
N GLN A 305 -12.53 -9.96 3.45
CA GLN A 305 -13.84 -9.34 3.58
C GLN A 305 -14.07 -8.79 5.01
N VAL A 306 -13.76 -9.60 6.04
CA VAL A 306 -13.87 -9.19 7.46
C VAL A 306 -13.07 -7.92 7.73
N TYR A 307 -11.85 -7.80 7.21
CA TYR A 307 -11.04 -6.62 7.42
C TYR A 307 -11.53 -5.42 6.61
N VAL A 308 -11.99 -5.62 5.39
CA VAL A 308 -12.57 -4.56 4.55
C VAL A 308 -13.86 -4.03 5.18
N ASP A 309 -14.74 -4.89 5.68
CA ASP A 309 -15.98 -4.49 6.37
C ASP A 309 -15.69 -3.64 7.62
N LYS A 310 -14.67 -4.05 8.41
CA LYS A 310 -14.22 -3.25 9.55
C LYS A 310 -13.76 -1.85 9.12
N LEU A 311 -12.92 -1.76 8.09
CA LEU A 311 -12.41 -0.48 7.59
C LEU A 311 -13.53 0.40 7.02
N ALA A 312 -14.46 -0.19 6.27
CA ALA A 312 -15.61 0.52 5.69
C ALA A 312 -16.52 1.09 6.77
N GLY A 313 -16.88 0.27 7.77
CA GLY A 313 -17.73 0.70 8.89
C GLY A 313 -17.09 1.83 9.70
N GLU A 314 -15.80 1.73 10.02
CA GLU A 314 -15.08 2.77 10.76
C GLU A 314 -14.91 4.07 9.95
N LEU A 315 -14.73 3.98 8.62
CA LEU A 315 -14.66 5.14 7.73
C LEU A 315 -16.01 5.85 7.67
N ALA A 316 -17.09 5.10 7.41
CA ALA A 316 -18.44 5.65 7.32
C ALA A 316 -18.87 6.30 8.64
N ASP A 317 -18.62 5.64 9.79
CA ASP A 317 -18.89 6.21 11.11
C ASP A 317 -18.14 7.54 11.33
N THR A 318 -16.82 7.57 10.98
CA THR A 318 -16.01 8.78 11.11
C THR A 318 -16.53 9.90 10.19
N MET A 319 -16.92 9.59 8.96
CA MET A 319 -17.51 10.55 8.02
C MET A 319 -18.82 11.13 8.58
N SER A 320 -19.72 10.30 9.09
CA SER A 320 -20.97 10.74 9.73
C SER A 320 -20.69 11.67 10.91
N MET A 321 -19.71 11.35 11.76
CA MET A 321 -19.38 12.15 12.94
C MET A 321 -18.64 13.45 12.60
N CYS A 322 -18.24 13.65 11.33
CA CYS A 322 -17.59 14.86 10.83
C CYS A 322 -18.46 15.62 9.81
N GLY A 323 -19.68 15.15 9.53
CA GLY A 323 -20.58 15.78 8.57
C GLY A 323 -20.14 15.65 7.11
N ALA A 324 -19.41 14.58 6.75
CA ALA A 324 -19.03 14.29 5.37
C ALA A 324 -19.93 13.18 4.81
N HIS A 325 -20.62 13.44 3.68
CA HIS A 325 -21.51 12.49 3.02
C HIS A 325 -20.86 11.80 1.81
N SER A 326 -19.71 12.29 1.37
CA SER A 326 -18.91 11.69 0.30
C SER A 326 -17.42 11.86 0.58
N LEU A 327 -16.56 11.09 -0.11
CA LEU A 327 -15.09 11.25 0.03
C LEU A 327 -14.63 12.66 -0.38
N ALA A 328 -15.33 13.30 -1.33
CA ALA A 328 -15.01 14.64 -1.81
C ALA A 328 -15.26 15.74 -0.76
N GLU A 329 -16.12 15.48 0.22
CA GLU A 329 -16.42 16.42 1.30
C GLU A 329 -15.44 16.33 2.46
N ILE A 330 -14.57 15.32 2.48
CA ILE A 330 -13.52 15.19 3.50
C ILE A 330 -12.45 16.27 3.25
N THR A 331 -12.33 17.22 4.17
CA THR A 331 -11.43 18.37 4.04
C THR A 331 -10.38 18.43 5.14
N ARG A 332 -9.33 19.22 4.90
CA ARG A 332 -8.23 19.44 5.85
C ARG A 332 -8.70 19.95 7.22
N ASN A 333 -9.81 20.69 7.25
CA ASN A 333 -10.37 21.25 8.50
C ASN A 333 -10.99 20.20 9.42
N MET A 334 -11.28 19.01 8.89
CA MET A 334 -11.83 17.89 9.66
C MET A 334 -10.78 17.15 10.49
N VAL A 335 -9.51 17.56 10.40
CA VAL A 335 -8.42 16.99 11.21
C VAL A 335 -7.51 18.09 11.78
N ARG A 336 -6.87 17.74 12.89
CA ARG A 336 -5.86 18.54 13.58
C ARG A 336 -4.56 17.76 13.70
N VAL A 337 -3.43 18.38 13.29
CA VAL A 337 -2.07 17.84 13.38
C VAL A 337 -1.34 18.48 14.53
#